data_59ee73024bf02ff0c0ac204afe1a21b0
#
_entry.id   59ee73024bf02ff0c0ac204afe1a21b0
#
_cell.length_a   1.000
_cell.length_b   1.000
_cell.length_c   1.000
_cell.angle_alpha   90.00
_cell.angle_beta   90.00
_cell.angle_gamma   90.00
#
_symmetry.space_group_name_H-M   'P 1'
#
loop_
_entity.id
_entity.type
_entity.pdbx_description
1 polymer ?
#
loop_
_entity_poly.entity_id
_entity_poly.type
_entity_poly.pdbx_seq_one_letter_code
_entity_poly.pdbx_strand_id
1 'polypeptide(L)'
;VLDFPAEDLLRARLDSPPVLALAEQIGRADGLLVATPVYKASFSGALKVLLDLLPERALEHKVVLPFATGGSSAHMLAVDYALKPVLAALKAQEVLHGVFAVDKQIAYATESDPARLEPVLEQRLENALETFHLALSRRPQPIDPQLLNERLVNARWSI
;
A
#
# COMPACT_ATOMS: atom_id res chain seq x y z
N VAL A 1 -1.64 -12.50 1.35
CA VAL A 1 -0.44 -13.24 1.81
C VAL A 1 -0.72 -14.73 1.96
N LEU A 2 -1.91 -15.12 2.44
CA LEU A 2 -2.27 -16.54 2.64
C LEU A 2 -2.27 -17.38 1.33
N ASP A 3 -2.40 -16.76 0.19
CA ASP A 3 -2.40 -17.41 -1.13
C ASP A 3 -0.99 -17.79 -1.61
N PHE A 4 0.04 -17.42 -0.86
CA PHE A 4 1.44 -17.71 -1.18
C PHE A 4 1.93 -18.93 -0.41
N PRO A 5 2.68 -19.85 -1.03
CA PRO A 5 3.32 -20.92 -0.33
C PRO A 5 4.28 -20.39 0.75
N ALA A 6 4.11 -20.83 1.99
CA ALA A 6 4.93 -20.33 3.11
C ALA A 6 6.43 -20.56 2.88
N GLU A 7 6.79 -21.66 2.22
CA GLU A 7 8.17 -21.98 1.87
C GLU A 7 8.77 -20.95 0.90
N ASP A 8 8.02 -20.50 -0.11
CA ASP A 8 8.47 -19.50 -1.08
C ASP A 8 8.72 -18.16 -0.39
N LEU A 9 7.82 -17.78 0.51
CA LEU A 9 7.96 -16.55 1.30
C LEU A 9 9.18 -16.59 2.21
N LEU A 10 9.33 -17.65 3.01
CA LEU A 10 10.38 -17.75 4.02
C LEU A 10 11.78 -18.00 3.43
N ARG A 11 11.87 -18.62 2.26
CA ARG A 11 13.13 -18.84 1.53
C ARG A 11 13.46 -17.74 0.54
N ALA A 12 12.68 -16.66 0.52
CA ALA A 12 12.85 -15.53 -0.38
C ALA A 12 12.94 -15.95 -1.87
N ARG A 13 12.00 -16.80 -2.31
CA ARG A 13 11.96 -17.29 -3.69
C ARG A 13 11.38 -16.23 -4.62
N LEU A 14 12.26 -15.38 -5.12
CA LEU A 14 11.91 -14.29 -6.04
C LEU A 14 11.42 -14.81 -7.41
N ASP A 15 11.75 -16.04 -7.77
CA ASP A 15 11.40 -16.74 -9.00
C ASP A 15 10.06 -17.52 -8.90
N SER A 16 9.41 -17.50 -7.73
CA SER A 16 8.14 -18.18 -7.51
C SER A 16 7.03 -17.59 -8.37
N PRO A 17 6.25 -18.40 -9.12
CA PRO A 17 5.19 -17.90 -9.98
C PRO A 17 4.18 -16.98 -9.29
N PRO A 18 3.70 -17.25 -8.06
CA PRO A 18 2.83 -16.33 -7.35
C PRO A 18 3.49 -14.97 -7.05
N VAL A 19 4.80 -14.94 -6.74
CA VAL A 19 5.54 -13.70 -6.48
C VAL A 19 5.69 -12.89 -7.76
N LEU A 20 6.05 -13.53 -8.87
CA LEU A 20 6.14 -12.88 -10.17
C LEU A 20 4.79 -12.31 -10.62
N ALA A 21 3.71 -13.07 -10.43
CA ALA A 21 2.35 -12.61 -10.76
C ALA A 21 1.94 -11.38 -9.92
N LEU A 22 2.28 -11.37 -8.61
CA LEU A 22 2.04 -10.21 -7.76
C LEU A 22 2.84 -8.99 -8.23
N ALA A 23 4.13 -9.18 -8.52
CA ALA A 23 4.98 -8.09 -9.01
C ALA A 23 4.43 -7.48 -10.32
N GLU A 24 3.93 -8.33 -11.23
CA GLU A 24 3.28 -7.88 -12.46
C GLU A 24 1.97 -7.14 -12.19
N GLN A 25 1.12 -7.63 -11.28
CA GLN A 25 -0.12 -6.96 -10.90
C GLN A 25 0.17 -5.58 -10.28
N ILE A 26 1.13 -5.50 -9.36
CA ILE A 26 1.58 -4.24 -8.80
C ILE A 26 2.12 -3.33 -9.90
N GLY A 27 2.92 -3.86 -10.83
CA GLY A 27 3.46 -3.09 -11.94
C GLY A 27 2.39 -2.36 -12.75
N ARG A 28 1.24 -3.01 -12.98
CA ARG A 28 0.11 -2.45 -13.75
C ARG A 28 -0.84 -1.57 -12.92
N ALA A 29 -0.75 -1.61 -11.60
CA ALA A 29 -1.61 -0.83 -10.72
C ALA A 29 -1.15 0.64 -10.66
N ASP A 30 -2.09 1.55 -10.55
CA ASP A 30 -1.85 2.97 -10.32
C ASP A 30 -1.73 3.32 -8.84
N GLY A 31 -2.31 2.50 -7.99
CA GLY A 31 -2.23 2.63 -6.55
C GLY A 31 -2.53 1.31 -5.85
N LEU A 32 -2.20 1.27 -4.57
CA LEU A 32 -2.34 0.08 -3.74
C LEU A 32 -3.05 0.41 -2.43
N LEU A 33 -3.91 -0.51 -2.01
CA LEU A 33 -4.42 -0.59 -0.65
C LEU A 33 -3.59 -1.66 0.09
N VAL A 34 -2.91 -1.26 1.16
CA VAL A 34 -2.06 -2.18 1.94
C VAL A 34 -2.66 -2.33 3.32
N ALA A 35 -3.23 -3.51 3.60
CA ALA A 35 -3.91 -3.81 4.85
C ALA A 35 -3.12 -4.83 5.71
N THR A 36 -3.06 -4.59 7.02
CA THR A 36 -2.32 -5.44 7.95
C THR A 36 -2.91 -5.39 9.36
N PRO A 37 -2.95 -6.51 10.10
CA PRO A 37 -3.11 -6.44 11.54
C PRO A 37 -1.83 -5.92 12.20
N VAL A 38 -1.97 -5.30 13.38
CA VAL A 38 -0.83 -4.92 14.21
C VAL A 38 -0.49 -6.04 15.18
N TYR A 39 0.74 -6.52 15.13
CA TYR A 39 1.32 -7.47 16.07
C TYR A 39 2.59 -6.90 16.67
N LYS A 40 2.70 -6.93 18.02
CA LYS A 40 3.89 -6.44 18.73
C LYS A 40 4.31 -5.02 18.31
N ALA A 41 3.33 -4.11 18.25
CA ALA A 41 3.49 -2.70 17.92
C ALA A 41 3.99 -2.41 16.47
N SER A 42 3.88 -3.38 15.57
CA SER A 42 4.26 -3.23 14.15
C SER A 42 3.25 -3.93 13.23
N PHE A 43 3.34 -3.70 11.94
CA PHE A 43 2.60 -4.47 10.95
C PHE A 43 3.04 -5.95 10.95
N SER A 44 2.22 -6.83 10.39
CA SER A 44 2.48 -8.28 10.45
C SER A 44 3.77 -8.67 9.75
N GLY A 45 4.53 -9.59 10.35
CA GLY A 45 5.72 -10.17 9.73
C GLY A 45 5.44 -10.85 8.39
N ALA A 46 4.25 -11.45 8.22
CA ALA A 46 3.83 -12.04 6.96
C ALA A 46 3.75 -11.01 5.83
N LEU A 47 3.24 -9.80 6.11
CA LEU A 47 3.27 -8.70 5.14
C LEU A 47 4.70 -8.26 4.84
N LYS A 48 5.57 -8.18 5.88
CA LYS A 48 6.97 -7.78 5.69
C LYS A 48 7.70 -8.73 4.75
N VAL A 49 7.56 -10.04 4.98
CA VAL A 49 8.19 -11.06 4.13
C VAL A 49 7.71 -10.93 2.68
N LEU A 50 6.40 -10.68 2.45
CA LEU A 50 5.87 -10.47 1.10
C LEU A 50 6.45 -9.21 0.44
N LEU A 51 6.54 -8.11 1.17
CA LEU A 51 7.09 -6.85 0.65
C LEU A 51 8.59 -6.97 0.32
N ASP A 52 9.33 -7.81 1.06
CA ASP A 52 10.76 -8.06 0.82
C ASP A 52 11.02 -8.82 -0.48
N LEU A 53 10.01 -9.50 -1.04
CA LEU A 53 10.11 -10.20 -2.32
C LEU A 53 9.85 -9.28 -3.53
N LEU A 54 9.38 -8.06 -3.30
CA LEU A 54 9.10 -7.12 -4.38
C LEU A 54 10.39 -6.48 -4.89
N PRO A 55 10.46 -6.11 -6.19
CA PRO A 55 11.57 -5.33 -6.73
C PRO A 55 11.78 -4.01 -5.97
N GLU A 56 13.02 -3.53 -5.91
CA GLU A 56 13.42 -2.33 -5.15
C GLU A 56 12.54 -1.10 -5.43
N ARG A 57 12.04 -0.94 -6.64
CA ARG A 57 11.21 0.20 -7.07
C ARG A 57 9.77 -0.21 -7.38
N ALA A 58 9.27 -1.25 -6.73
CA ALA A 58 7.96 -1.83 -7.03
C ALA A 58 6.79 -0.83 -6.91
N LEU A 59 6.92 0.18 -6.05
CA LEU A 59 5.88 1.18 -5.80
C LEU A 59 6.16 2.54 -6.46
N GLU A 60 7.15 2.60 -7.36
CA GLU A 60 7.44 3.83 -8.10
C GLU A 60 6.22 4.28 -8.92
N HIS A 61 5.93 5.57 -8.88
CA HIS A 61 4.75 6.20 -9.50
C HIS A 61 3.40 5.76 -8.96
N LYS A 62 3.36 5.14 -7.78
CA LYS A 62 2.12 4.63 -7.19
C LYS A 62 1.74 5.39 -5.94
N VAL A 63 0.43 5.57 -5.77
CA VAL A 63 -0.17 6.07 -4.52
C VAL A 63 -0.51 4.87 -3.64
N VAL A 64 -0.17 4.94 -2.36
CA VAL A 64 -0.46 3.86 -1.41
C VAL A 64 -1.33 4.38 -0.26
N LEU A 65 -2.44 3.70 0.00
CA LEU A 65 -3.27 3.92 1.16
C LEU A 65 -3.11 2.75 2.14
N PRO A 66 -2.46 2.96 3.30
CA PRO A 66 -2.29 1.92 4.29
C PRO A 66 -3.52 1.79 5.21
N PHE A 67 -3.83 0.55 5.58
CA PHE A 67 -4.82 0.20 6.59
C PHE A 67 -4.18 -0.66 7.67
N ALA A 68 -4.55 -0.43 8.92
CA ALA A 68 -4.14 -1.32 10.00
C ALA A 68 -5.29 -1.58 10.97
N THR A 69 -5.32 -2.80 11.52
CA THR A 69 -6.23 -3.16 12.61
C THR A 69 -5.45 -3.58 13.85
N GLY A 70 -6.03 -3.37 15.01
CA GLY A 70 -5.42 -3.81 16.27
C GLY A 70 -6.36 -3.72 17.45
N GLY A 71 -6.03 -4.41 18.52
CA GLY A 71 -6.86 -4.51 19.74
C GLY A 71 -7.00 -3.19 20.49
N SER A 72 -6.15 -2.18 20.24
CA SER A 72 -6.13 -0.91 20.96
C SER A 72 -5.63 0.22 20.10
N SER A 73 -6.18 1.42 20.28
CA SER A 73 -5.71 2.66 19.64
C SER A 73 -4.28 3.06 20.02
N ALA A 74 -3.71 2.48 21.08
CA ALA A 74 -2.30 2.70 21.46
C ALA A 74 -1.31 2.30 20.35
N HIS A 75 -1.73 1.47 19.40
CA HIS A 75 -0.89 0.98 18.32
C HIS A 75 -1.10 1.71 16.98
N MET A 76 -1.91 2.79 16.96
CA MET A 76 -2.18 3.52 15.70
C MET A 76 -0.92 4.04 15.01
N LEU A 77 0.11 4.38 15.75
CA LEU A 77 1.38 4.86 15.22
C LEU A 77 2.21 3.79 14.50
N ALA A 78 1.83 2.50 14.57
CA ALA A 78 2.49 1.44 13.81
C ALA A 78 2.41 1.67 12.29
N VAL A 79 1.35 2.32 11.81
CA VAL A 79 1.23 2.71 10.40
C VAL A 79 2.33 3.70 10.03
N ASP A 80 2.47 4.77 10.80
CA ASP A 80 3.37 5.88 10.47
C ASP A 80 4.85 5.54 10.70
N TYR A 81 5.18 4.83 11.78
CA TYR A 81 6.56 4.57 12.18
C TYR A 81 7.10 3.21 11.75
N ALA A 82 6.26 2.26 11.38
CA ALA A 82 6.72 0.95 10.93
C ALA A 82 6.40 0.68 9.45
N LEU A 83 5.14 0.83 9.02
CA LEU A 83 4.72 0.48 7.67
C LEU A 83 5.14 1.51 6.62
N LYS A 84 4.88 2.80 6.85
CA LYS A 84 5.21 3.86 5.88
C LYS A 84 6.69 3.91 5.48
N PRO A 85 7.67 3.75 6.38
CA PRO A 85 9.08 3.69 5.99
C PRO A 85 9.40 2.57 5.00
N VAL A 86 8.77 1.40 5.13
CA VAL A 86 8.96 0.28 4.20
C VAL A 86 8.36 0.60 2.84
N LEU A 87 7.16 1.20 2.80
CA LEU A 87 6.53 1.63 1.55
C LEU A 87 7.36 2.73 0.84
N ALA A 88 7.96 3.63 1.60
CA ALA A 88 8.87 4.65 1.08
C ALA A 88 10.19 4.03 0.55
N ALA A 89 10.73 2.99 1.21
CA ALA A 89 11.89 2.25 0.71
C ALA A 89 11.61 1.59 -0.64
N LEU A 90 10.38 1.09 -0.87
CA LEU A 90 9.91 0.57 -2.15
C LEU A 90 9.59 1.67 -3.19
N LYS A 91 9.93 2.94 -2.88
CA LYS A 91 9.76 4.10 -3.76
C LYS A 91 8.31 4.47 -4.05
N ALA A 92 7.39 4.22 -3.09
CA ALA A 92 6.03 4.77 -3.23
C ALA A 92 6.09 6.28 -3.50
N GLN A 93 5.38 6.74 -4.52
CA GLN A 93 5.35 8.16 -4.87
C GLN A 93 4.65 8.98 -3.79
N GLU A 94 3.55 8.46 -3.28
CA GLU A 94 2.78 9.06 -2.19
C GLU A 94 2.24 7.97 -1.28
N VAL A 95 2.46 8.11 0.02
CA VAL A 95 1.83 7.27 1.04
C VAL A 95 0.87 8.13 1.83
N LEU A 96 -0.42 7.88 1.62
CA LEU A 96 -1.50 8.66 2.22
C LEU A 96 -1.58 8.45 3.74
N HIS A 97 -2.36 9.31 4.36
CA HIS A 97 -2.69 9.13 5.78
C HIS A 97 -3.56 7.88 5.94
N GLY A 98 -3.01 6.86 6.62
CA GLY A 98 -3.66 5.55 6.75
C GLY A 98 -4.88 5.55 7.65
N VAL A 99 -5.67 4.50 7.56
CA VAL A 99 -6.80 4.24 8.46
C VAL A 99 -6.40 3.17 9.46
N PHE A 100 -6.52 3.49 10.76
CA PHE A 100 -6.37 2.51 11.83
C PHE A 100 -7.74 2.19 12.40
N ALA A 101 -8.09 0.91 12.48
CA ALA A 101 -9.32 0.41 13.09
C ALA A 101 -9.00 -0.38 14.37
N VAL A 102 -9.76 -0.14 15.43
CA VAL A 102 -9.72 -1.00 16.61
C VAL A 102 -10.66 -2.18 16.37
N ASP A 103 -10.25 -3.40 16.73
CA ASP A 103 -10.98 -4.64 16.45
C ASP A 103 -12.47 -4.56 16.86
N LYS A 104 -12.77 -3.91 17.99
CA LYS A 104 -14.16 -3.71 18.45
C LYS A 104 -15.03 -2.86 17.51
N GLN A 105 -14.43 -2.13 16.59
CA GLN A 105 -15.14 -1.31 15.59
C GLN A 105 -15.55 -2.12 14.36
N ILE A 106 -15.17 -3.38 14.30
CA ILE A 106 -15.42 -4.28 13.18
C ILE A 106 -16.23 -5.48 13.67
N ALA A 107 -17.47 -5.59 13.22
CA ALA A 107 -18.23 -6.83 13.33
C ALA A 107 -17.93 -7.68 12.10
N TYR A 108 -17.21 -8.78 12.30
CA TYR A 108 -16.83 -9.67 11.20
C TYR A 108 -18.04 -10.41 10.65
N ALA A 109 -18.00 -10.73 9.36
CA ALA A 109 -19.04 -11.55 8.74
C ALA A 109 -19.17 -12.90 9.42
N THR A 110 -20.41 -13.36 9.59
CA THR A 110 -20.80 -14.70 10.01
C THR A 110 -21.54 -15.39 8.88
N GLU A 111 -21.98 -16.64 9.07
CA GLU A 111 -22.82 -17.32 8.07
C GLU A 111 -24.16 -16.60 7.83
N SER A 112 -24.68 -15.89 8.83
CA SER A 112 -25.98 -15.23 8.78
C SER A 112 -25.93 -13.71 8.58
N ASP A 113 -24.81 -13.07 8.93
CA ASP A 113 -24.70 -11.62 8.93
C ASP A 113 -23.48 -11.14 8.14
N PRO A 114 -23.63 -10.09 7.29
CA PRO A 114 -22.49 -9.47 6.64
C PRO A 114 -21.60 -8.72 7.65
N ALA A 115 -20.35 -8.50 7.28
CA ALA A 115 -19.46 -7.64 8.06
C ALA A 115 -20.04 -6.22 8.17
N ARG A 116 -19.85 -5.60 9.35
CA ARG A 116 -20.30 -4.21 9.61
C ARG A 116 -19.19 -3.44 10.28
N LEU A 117 -19.10 -2.18 9.95
CA LEU A 117 -18.19 -1.22 10.59
C LEU A 117 -18.99 -0.32 11.53
N GLU A 118 -18.33 0.14 12.60
CA GLU A 118 -18.86 1.22 13.40
C GLU A 118 -18.98 2.50 12.54
N PRO A 119 -20.06 3.29 12.62
CA PRO A 119 -20.29 4.43 11.72
C PRO A 119 -19.14 5.43 11.63
N VAL A 120 -18.44 5.69 12.75
CA VAL A 120 -17.27 6.58 12.77
C VAL A 120 -16.09 5.99 11.98
N LEU A 121 -15.90 4.68 12.02
CA LEU A 121 -14.86 4.00 11.24
C LEU A 121 -15.22 3.99 9.75
N GLU A 122 -16.48 3.72 9.44
CA GLU A 122 -17.00 3.72 8.07
C GLU A 122 -16.78 5.08 7.40
N GLN A 123 -17.15 6.18 8.06
CA GLN A 123 -16.94 7.52 7.54
C GLN A 123 -15.45 7.85 7.33
N ARG A 124 -14.57 7.41 8.25
CA ARG A 124 -13.11 7.60 8.07
C ARG A 124 -12.58 6.81 6.89
N LEU A 125 -13.09 5.61 6.67
CA LEU A 125 -12.73 4.78 5.53
C LEU A 125 -13.18 5.42 4.22
N GLU A 126 -14.42 5.90 4.13
CA GLU A 126 -14.94 6.60 2.96
C GLU A 126 -14.09 7.83 2.62
N ASN A 127 -13.82 8.70 3.60
CA ASN A 127 -12.98 9.89 3.41
C ASN A 127 -11.55 9.52 2.93
N ALA A 128 -10.99 8.43 3.44
CA ALA A 128 -9.67 7.96 3.02
C ALA A 128 -9.69 7.42 1.58
N LEU A 129 -10.74 6.71 1.18
CA LEU A 129 -10.93 6.23 -0.19
C LEU A 129 -11.17 7.37 -1.18
N GLU A 130 -11.94 8.39 -0.81
CA GLU A 130 -12.09 9.60 -1.62
C GLU A 130 -10.74 10.30 -1.80
N THR A 131 -9.98 10.47 -0.74
CA THR A 131 -8.61 11.04 -0.79
C THR A 131 -7.70 10.22 -1.70
N PHE A 132 -7.77 8.90 -1.61
CA PHE A 132 -7.01 8.00 -2.48
C PHE A 132 -7.41 8.17 -3.96
N HIS A 133 -8.70 8.22 -4.25
CA HIS A 133 -9.19 8.44 -5.61
C HIS A 133 -8.73 9.79 -6.18
N LEU A 134 -8.79 10.85 -5.40
CA LEU A 134 -8.27 12.17 -5.78
C LEU A 134 -6.76 12.17 -6.00
N ALA A 135 -6.00 11.45 -5.17
CA ALA A 135 -4.56 11.33 -5.33
C ALA A 135 -4.19 10.59 -6.63
N LEU A 136 -4.92 9.52 -6.96
CA LEU A 136 -4.75 8.80 -8.23
C LEU A 136 -4.97 9.69 -9.45
N SER A 137 -5.97 10.57 -9.42
CA SER A 137 -6.27 11.48 -10.53
C SER A 137 -5.22 12.59 -10.71
N ARG A 138 -4.48 12.95 -9.66
CA ARG A 138 -3.46 14.02 -9.66
C ARG A 138 -2.04 13.52 -9.86
N ARG A 139 -1.82 12.20 -9.86
CA ARG A 139 -0.47 11.65 -9.98
C ARG A 139 0.17 12.09 -11.30
N PRO A 140 1.48 12.43 -11.31
CA PRO A 140 2.20 12.70 -12.54
C PRO A 140 2.16 11.47 -13.45
N GLN A 141 1.73 11.67 -14.68
CA GLN A 141 1.88 10.62 -15.69
C GLN A 141 3.36 10.49 -16.07
N PRO A 142 3.86 9.27 -16.32
CA PRO A 142 5.19 9.09 -16.87
C PRO A 142 5.34 9.95 -18.13
N ILE A 143 6.35 10.80 -18.16
CA ILE A 143 6.63 11.60 -19.35
C ILE A 143 7.36 10.69 -20.32
N ASP A 144 6.86 10.61 -21.58
CA ASP A 144 7.56 9.93 -22.65
C ASP A 144 9.00 10.49 -22.75
N PRO A 145 10.03 9.64 -22.71
CA PRO A 145 11.42 10.07 -22.82
C PRO A 145 11.70 10.92 -24.07
N GLN A 146 11.01 10.67 -25.18
CA GLN A 146 11.14 11.47 -26.41
C GLN A 146 10.58 12.88 -26.19
N LEU A 147 9.39 13.00 -25.60
CA LEU A 147 8.75 14.27 -25.28
C LEU A 147 9.58 15.07 -24.25
N LEU A 148 10.18 14.37 -23.26
CA LEU A 148 11.06 15.01 -22.29
C LEU A 148 12.31 15.60 -22.98
N ASN A 149 12.92 14.84 -23.89
CA ASN A 149 14.09 15.29 -24.65
C ASN A 149 13.76 16.48 -25.54
N GLU A 150 12.63 16.47 -26.24
CA GLU A 150 12.16 17.62 -27.04
C GLU A 150 11.95 18.88 -26.17
N ARG A 151 11.36 18.71 -24.99
CA ARG A 151 11.19 19.83 -24.05
C ARG A 151 12.53 20.39 -23.56
N LEU A 152 13.51 19.54 -23.26
CA LEU A 152 14.84 19.96 -22.84
C LEU A 152 15.59 20.69 -23.96
N VAL A 153 15.53 20.19 -25.19
CA VAL A 153 16.17 20.80 -26.37
C VAL A 153 15.56 22.18 -26.67
N ASN A 154 14.25 22.31 -26.51
CA ASN A 154 13.51 23.56 -26.79
C ASN A 154 13.45 24.51 -25.58
N ALA A 155 13.91 24.09 -24.40
CA ALA A 155 13.96 24.96 -23.22
C ALA A 155 14.94 26.11 -23.48
N ARG A 156 14.43 27.35 -23.57
CA ARG A 156 15.27 28.54 -23.52
C ARG A 156 15.69 28.77 -22.08
N TRP A 157 16.95 28.48 -21.80
CA TRP A 157 17.56 28.83 -20.52
C TRP A 157 17.70 30.34 -20.48
N SER A 158 16.84 31.01 -19.71
CA SER A 158 17.09 32.41 -19.33
C SER A 158 18.18 32.38 -18.26
N ILE A 159 19.38 32.77 -18.62
CA ILE A 159 20.48 33.09 -17.68
C ILE A 159 20.25 34.52 -17.16
#